data_99735f987c613ad3ff28921ccd160173
#
_entry.id   99735f987c613ad3ff28921ccd160173
#
_cell.length_a   1.000
_cell.length_b   1.000
_cell.length_c   1.000
_cell.angle_alpha   90.00
_cell.angle_beta   90.00
_cell.angle_gamma   90.00
#
_symmetry.space_group_name_H-M   'P 1'
#
loop_
_entity.id
_entity.type
_entity.pdbx_description
1 polymer ?
#
loop_
_entity_poly.entity_id
_entity_poly.type
_entity_poly.pdbx_seq_one_letter_code
_entity_poly.pdbx_strand_id
1 'polypeptide(L)'
;MRRIASALVAACVLLFALPLLAQSKPYHDGSVWEMQCIHVKAGMEDRYARYLAGDWKKEQDAMKKAGYVLSYKAIRTEAHNPTDCNVILMSEYKDLATMEANADKAEELGQELFGGTPKIEAGYTDRSSYRDVIGSRLAREIVLEPKK
;
A
#
# COMPACT_ATOMS: atom_id res chain seq x y z
N MET A 1 41.15 45.31 28.87
CA MET A 1 41.15 44.07 28.06
C MET A 1 40.06 43.06 28.39
N ARG A 2 39.55 42.96 29.63
CA ARG A 2 38.49 42.00 30.02
C ARG A 2 37.10 42.27 29.44
N ARG A 3 36.76 43.52 29.13
CA ARG A 3 35.41 43.91 28.63
C ARG A 3 35.20 43.65 27.12
N ILE A 4 36.27 43.57 26.33
CA ILE A 4 36.21 43.31 24.88
C ILE A 4 35.97 41.80 24.61
N ALA A 5 36.56 40.92 25.46
CA ALA A 5 36.36 39.47 25.33
C ALA A 5 34.93 39.03 25.59
N SER A 6 34.21 39.71 26.53
CA SER A 6 32.83 39.37 26.85
C SER A 6 31.82 39.77 25.75
N ALA A 7 32.12 40.81 24.98
CA ALA A 7 31.29 41.26 23.86
C ALA A 7 31.38 40.32 22.63
N LEU A 8 32.56 39.74 22.41
CA LEU A 8 32.77 38.79 21.32
C LEU A 8 32.09 37.44 21.53
N VAL A 9 32.01 36.95 22.76
CA VAL A 9 31.33 35.71 23.09
C VAL A 9 29.81 35.85 22.96
N ALA A 10 29.23 37.02 23.33
CA ALA A 10 27.81 37.28 23.17
C ALA A 10 27.39 37.38 21.70
N ALA A 11 28.23 37.92 20.82
CA ALA A 11 27.95 38.00 19.38
C ALA A 11 27.99 36.64 18.68
N CYS A 12 28.85 35.69 19.12
CA CYS A 12 28.88 34.34 18.55
C CYS A 12 27.65 33.48 18.90
N VAL A 13 27.03 33.70 20.06
CA VAL A 13 25.83 32.91 20.47
C VAL A 13 24.57 33.36 19.71
N LEU A 14 24.50 34.62 19.29
CA LEU A 14 23.36 35.14 18.50
C LEU A 14 23.35 34.67 17.04
N LEU A 15 24.46 34.22 16.48
CA LEU A 15 24.55 33.73 15.10
C LEU A 15 24.03 32.30 14.92
N PHE A 16 23.83 31.51 15.99
CA PHE A 16 23.30 30.16 15.91
C PHE A 16 21.78 30.03 16.08
N ALA A 17 21.07 31.12 16.30
CA ALA A 17 19.61 31.17 16.45
C ALA A 17 18.90 31.55 15.15
N LEU A 18 19.45 31.17 13.97
CA LEU A 18 18.67 31.20 12.74
C LEU A 18 17.61 30.10 12.86
N PRO A 19 16.32 30.42 12.87
CA PRO A 19 15.30 29.39 12.80
C PRO A 19 15.55 28.63 11.50
N LEU A 20 15.84 27.33 11.59
CA LEU A 20 15.68 26.44 10.46
C LEU A 20 14.22 26.60 10.03
N LEU A 21 13.96 27.43 9.04
CA LEU A 21 12.71 27.45 8.32
C LEU A 21 12.60 26.07 7.67
N ALA A 22 12.06 25.11 8.41
CA ALA A 22 11.70 23.82 7.86
C ALA A 22 10.75 24.12 6.72
N GLN A 23 11.23 23.96 5.48
CA GLN A 23 10.38 24.12 4.31
C GLN A 23 9.20 23.17 4.50
N SER A 24 8.02 23.72 4.71
CA SER A 24 6.81 22.90 4.79
C SER A 24 6.65 22.18 3.46
N LYS A 25 6.60 20.86 3.53
CA LYS A 25 6.34 20.07 2.32
C LYS A 25 4.97 20.49 1.76
N PRO A 26 4.83 20.59 0.44
CA PRO A 26 3.55 20.92 -0.19
C PRO A 26 2.57 19.72 -0.19
N TYR A 27 2.82 18.75 0.67
CA TYR A 27 2.02 17.53 0.80
C TYR A 27 2.21 16.91 2.18
N HIS A 28 1.28 16.04 2.56
CA HIS A 28 1.43 15.11 3.67
C HIS A 28 1.21 13.67 3.20
N ASP A 29 1.71 12.71 3.98
CA ASP A 29 1.53 11.30 3.70
C ASP A 29 0.06 10.90 3.99
N GLY A 30 -0.57 10.23 3.03
CA GLY A 30 -1.90 9.65 3.15
C GLY A 30 -1.85 8.17 3.52
N SER A 31 -2.86 7.44 3.07
CA SER A 31 -3.00 5.99 3.27
C SER A 31 -1.90 5.18 2.57
N VAL A 32 -1.79 3.91 2.96
CA VAL A 32 -0.88 2.94 2.33
C VAL A 32 -1.69 2.03 1.41
N TRP A 33 -1.19 1.81 0.20
CA TRP A 33 -1.77 0.91 -0.78
C TRP A 33 -0.85 -0.28 -1.02
N GLU A 34 -1.36 -1.49 -0.83
CA GLU A 34 -0.76 -2.69 -1.40
C GLU A 34 -1.28 -2.87 -2.82
N MET A 35 -0.36 -3.03 -3.77
CA MET A 35 -0.68 -3.14 -5.19
C MET A 35 -0.06 -4.42 -5.74
N GLN A 36 -0.88 -5.30 -6.30
CA GLN A 36 -0.43 -6.51 -6.99
C GLN A 36 -0.60 -6.36 -8.49
N CYS A 37 0.49 -6.54 -9.22
CA CYS A 37 0.54 -6.56 -10.68
C CYS A 37 0.29 -7.99 -11.15
N ILE A 38 -0.82 -8.20 -11.83
CA ILE A 38 -1.27 -9.50 -12.31
C ILE A 38 -1.25 -9.53 -13.83
N HIS A 39 -0.69 -10.58 -14.40
CA HIS A 39 -0.82 -10.92 -15.81
C HIS A 39 -1.80 -12.08 -15.97
N VAL A 40 -2.99 -11.79 -16.47
CA VAL A 40 -3.99 -12.80 -16.81
C VAL A 40 -3.65 -13.35 -18.20
N LYS A 41 -3.52 -14.67 -18.29
CA LYS A 41 -3.17 -15.35 -19.54
C LYS A 41 -4.26 -15.18 -20.60
N ALA A 42 -3.88 -15.10 -21.86
CA ALA A 42 -4.81 -14.90 -22.97
C ALA A 42 -5.93 -15.95 -22.97
N GLY A 43 -7.18 -15.50 -23.11
CA GLY A 43 -8.38 -16.34 -23.07
C GLY A 43 -8.84 -16.76 -21.67
N MET A 44 -8.17 -16.27 -20.62
CA MET A 44 -8.53 -16.59 -19.24
C MET A 44 -9.18 -15.41 -18.49
N GLU A 45 -9.47 -14.33 -19.19
CA GLU A 45 -9.99 -13.09 -18.63
C GLU A 45 -11.33 -13.30 -17.89
N ASP A 46 -12.24 -14.06 -18.49
CA ASP A 46 -13.54 -14.36 -17.86
C ASP A 46 -13.40 -15.26 -16.63
N ARG A 47 -12.46 -16.23 -16.66
CA ARG A 47 -12.20 -17.07 -15.50
C ARG A 47 -11.65 -16.24 -14.35
N TYR A 48 -10.72 -15.35 -14.64
CA TYR A 48 -10.15 -14.46 -13.64
C TYR A 48 -11.18 -13.45 -13.11
N ALA A 49 -12.02 -12.88 -13.98
CA ALA A 49 -13.09 -11.99 -13.56
C ALA A 49 -14.08 -12.65 -12.59
N ARG A 50 -14.42 -13.94 -12.81
CA ARG A 50 -15.27 -14.71 -11.87
C ARG A 50 -14.59 -14.89 -10.51
N TYR A 51 -13.28 -15.18 -10.47
CA TYR A 51 -12.53 -15.23 -9.23
C TYR A 51 -12.54 -13.87 -8.51
N LEU A 52 -12.32 -12.77 -9.22
CA LEU A 52 -12.36 -11.43 -8.63
C LEU A 52 -13.74 -11.08 -8.06
N ALA A 53 -14.80 -11.40 -8.79
CA ALA A 53 -16.18 -11.15 -8.34
C ALA A 53 -16.64 -12.09 -7.20
N GLY A 54 -16.01 -13.24 -7.06
CA GLY A 54 -16.28 -14.24 -6.03
C GLY A 54 -15.32 -14.15 -4.84
N ASP A 55 -14.32 -15.00 -4.83
CA ASP A 55 -13.46 -15.23 -3.66
C ASP A 55 -12.66 -13.99 -3.28
N TRP A 56 -12.04 -13.30 -4.23
CA TRP A 56 -11.27 -12.10 -3.93
C TRP A 56 -12.15 -10.99 -3.33
N LYS A 57 -13.30 -10.73 -3.94
CA LYS A 57 -14.24 -9.72 -3.41
C LYS A 57 -14.76 -10.10 -2.03
N LYS A 58 -15.09 -11.38 -1.79
CA LYS A 58 -15.53 -11.90 -0.51
C LYS A 58 -14.49 -11.66 0.58
N GLU A 59 -13.22 -11.92 0.29
CA GLU A 59 -12.10 -11.68 1.20
C GLU A 59 -11.95 -10.18 1.50
N GLN A 60 -11.91 -9.35 0.47
CA GLN A 60 -11.76 -7.90 0.63
C GLN A 60 -12.93 -7.27 1.39
N ASP A 61 -14.17 -7.71 1.14
CA ASP A 61 -15.35 -7.25 1.89
C ASP A 61 -15.25 -7.62 3.37
N ALA A 62 -14.78 -8.83 3.70
CA ALA A 62 -14.58 -9.27 5.07
C ALA A 62 -13.47 -8.48 5.77
N MET A 63 -12.32 -8.25 5.10
CA MET A 63 -11.22 -7.42 5.59
C MET A 63 -11.67 -5.99 5.87
N LYS A 64 -12.48 -5.42 4.96
CA LYS A 64 -13.06 -4.09 5.13
C LYS A 64 -14.04 -4.04 6.29
N LYS A 65 -14.90 -5.04 6.44
CA LYS A 65 -15.85 -5.15 7.57
C LYS A 65 -15.13 -5.29 8.91
N ALA A 66 -14.01 -5.99 8.95
CA ALA A 66 -13.15 -6.13 10.13
C ALA A 66 -12.33 -4.85 10.44
N GLY A 67 -12.30 -3.86 9.53
CA GLY A 67 -11.54 -2.63 9.68
C GLY A 67 -10.04 -2.79 9.37
N TYR A 68 -9.63 -3.89 8.74
CA TYR A 68 -8.24 -4.13 8.37
C TYR A 68 -7.87 -3.41 7.07
N VAL A 69 -8.84 -3.23 6.18
CA VAL A 69 -8.72 -2.54 4.89
C VAL A 69 -9.75 -1.40 4.83
N LEU A 70 -9.35 -0.23 4.35
CA LEU A 70 -10.25 0.93 4.18
C LEU A 70 -11.06 0.81 2.88
N SER A 71 -10.39 0.46 1.81
CA SER A 71 -10.98 0.27 0.49
C SER A 71 -10.14 -0.70 -0.35
N TYR A 72 -10.71 -1.17 -1.47
CA TYR A 72 -10.00 -2.01 -2.43
C TYR A 72 -10.47 -1.74 -3.85
N LYS A 73 -9.63 -2.04 -4.84
CA LYS A 73 -9.91 -1.84 -6.25
C LYS A 73 -9.27 -2.94 -7.09
N ALA A 74 -9.94 -3.31 -8.17
CA ALA A 74 -9.33 -4.03 -9.28
C ALA A 74 -9.35 -3.10 -10.49
N ILE A 75 -8.20 -2.85 -11.09
CA ILE A 75 -8.03 -1.97 -12.25
C ILE A 75 -7.54 -2.82 -13.40
N ARG A 76 -8.24 -2.72 -14.56
CA ARG A 76 -7.77 -3.31 -15.80
C ARG A 76 -6.86 -2.33 -16.50
N THR A 77 -5.72 -2.82 -17.00
CA THR A 77 -4.75 -2.06 -17.77
C THR A 77 -4.55 -2.70 -19.15
N GLU A 78 -3.99 -1.96 -20.08
CA GLU A 78 -3.54 -2.50 -21.35
C GLU A 78 -2.10 -2.97 -21.22
N ALA A 79 -1.87 -4.27 -21.42
CA ALA A 79 -0.52 -4.84 -21.44
C ALA A 79 0.07 -4.69 -22.85
N HIS A 80 1.27 -4.12 -22.93
CA HIS A 80 1.97 -3.93 -24.21
C HIS A 80 2.99 -5.03 -24.49
N ASN A 81 3.32 -5.82 -23.46
CA ASN A 81 4.24 -6.96 -23.57
C ASN A 81 3.88 -8.04 -22.54
N PRO A 82 4.40 -9.28 -22.67
CA PRO A 82 4.07 -10.39 -21.77
C PRO A 82 4.46 -10.20 -20.31
N THR A 83 5.30 -9.22 -20.01
CA THR A 83 5.73 -8.91 -18.63
C THR A 83 4.94 -7.77 -18.00
N ASP A 84 4.02 -7.15 -18.74
CA ASP A 84 3.13 -6.13 -18.21
C ASP A 84 1.96 -6.76 -17.46
N CYS A 85 1.49 -6.06 -16.45
CA CYS A 85 0.21 -6.41 -15.83
C CYS A 85 -0.95 -5.94 -16.71
N ASN A 86 -1.96 -6.81 -16.86
CA ASN A 86 -3.25 -6.43 -17.44
C ASN A 86 -4.35 -6.26 -16.39
N VAL A 87 -4.03 -6.59 -15.12
CA VAL A 87 -4.87 -6.28 -13.95
C VAL A 87 -3.98 -5.82 -12.79
N ILE A 88 -4.38 -4.77 -12.09
CA ILE A 88 -3.79 -4.34 -10.83
C ILE A 88 -4.84 -4.49 -9.74
N LEU A 89 -4.53 -5.29 -8.72
CA LEU A 89 -5.33 -5.39 -7.49
C LEU A 89 -4.74 -4.43 -6.47
N MET A 90 -5.61 -3.69 -5.77
CA MET A 90 -5.19 -2.70 -4.80
C MET A 90 -6.01 -2.81 -3.52
N SER A 91 -5.34 -2.83 -2.38
CA SER A 91 -5.97 -2.77 -1.05
C SER A 91 -5.40 -1.58 -0.29
N GLU A 92 -6.27 -0.78 0.30
CA GLU A 92 -5.93 0.44 1.02
C GLU A 92 -5.93 0.19 2.53
N TYR A 93 -4.83 0.52 3.17
CA TYR A 93 -4.65 0.45 4.61
C TYR A 93 -4.50 1.86 5.19
N LYS A 94 -4.94 2.06 6.42
CA LYS A 94 -4.79 3.35 7.10
C LYS A 94 -3.33 3.82 7.13
N ASP A 95 -2.44 2.94 7.52
CA ASP A 95 -0.99 3.15 7.59
C ASP A 95 -0.29 1.78 7.69
N LEU A 96 1.03 1.77 7.56
CA LEU A 96 1.82 0.54 7.61
C LEU A 96 1.75 -0.14 8.98
N ALA A 97 1.75 0.63 10.07
CA ALA A 97 1.69 0.08 11.43
C ALA A 97 0.35 -0.65 11.65
N THR A 98 -0.76 -0.09 11.18
CA THR A 98 -2.08 -0.73 11.23
C THR A 98 -2.13 -2.00 10.38
N MET A 99 -1.53 -1.99 9.20
CA MET A 99 -1.42 -3.16 8.32
C MET A 99 -0.66 -4.29 9.04
N GLU A 100 0.52 -4.00 9.58
CA GLU A 100 1.36 -4.97 10.29
C GLU A 100 0.68 -5.50 11.56
N ALA A 101 0.06 -4.62 12.36
CA ALA A 101 -0.63 -5.00 13.59
C ALA A 101 -1.86 -5.92 13.37
N ASN A 102 -2.42 -5.94 12.18
CA ASN A 102 -3.56 -6.78 11.82
C ASN A 102 -3.18 -7.98 10.93
N ALA A 103 -1.92 -8.19 10.61
CA ALA A 103 -1.49 -9.22 9.67
C ALA A 103 -1.97 -10.63 10.08
N ASP A 104 -1.70 -11.03 11.32
CA ASP A 104 -2.11 -12.36 11.83
C ASP A 104 -3.63 -12.55 11.82
N LYS A 105 -4.37 -11.51 12.24
CA LYS A 105 -5.85 -11.55 12.25
C LYS A 105 -6.43 -11.59 10.84
N ALA A 106 -5.78 -10.93 9.88
CA ALA A 106 -6.18 -10.97 8.49
C ALA A 106 -5.95 -12.36 7.89
N GLU A 107 -4.85 -13.02 8.24
CA GLU A 107 -4.59 -14.40 7.87
C GLU A 107 -5.62 -15.36 8.48
N GLU A 108 -5.89 -15.26 9.78
CA GLU A 108 -6.92 -16.06 10.48
C GLU A 108 -8.29 -15.91 9.81
N LEU A 109 -8.69 -14.66 9.50
CA LEU A 109 -9.94 -14.38 8.80
C LEU A 109 -9.98 -15.04 7.41
N GLY A 110 -8.87 -15.02 6.67
CA GLY A 110 -8.76 -15.71 5.39
C GLY A 110 -8.92 -17.22 5.54
N GLN A 111 -8.31 -17.82 6.56
CA GLN A 111 -8.44 -19.24 6.85
C GLN A 111 -9.88 -19.64 7.18
N GLU A 112 -10.57 -18.85 7.99
CA GLU A 112 -11.99 -19.06 8.32
C GLU A 112 -12.89 -18.97 7.07
N LEU A 113 -12.65 -17.97 6.21
CA LEU A 113 -13.46 -17.73 5.01
C LEU A 113 -13.36 -18.85 3.98
N PHE A 114 -12.17 -19.44 3.83
CA PHE A 114 -11.89 -20.42 2.78
C PHE A 114 -11.70 -21.86 3.28
N GLY A 115 -11.81 -22.07 4.59
CA GLY A 115 -11.78 -23.42 5.19
C GLY A 115 -10.37 -23.97 5.37
N GLY A 116 -9.43 -23.10 5.72
CA GLY A 116 -8.10 -23.43 6.18
C GLY A 116 -7.02 -23.44 5.08
N THR A 117 -5.78 -23.51 5.54
CA THR A 117 -4.56 -23.45 4.69
C THR A 117 -4.59 -24.37 3.48
N PRO A 118 -4.98 -25.67 3.57
CA PRO A 118 -4.94 -26.56 2.41
C PRO A 118 -5.84 -26.10 1.25
N LYS A 119 -7.00 -25.52 1.56
CA LYS A 119 -7.90 -24.99 0.52
C LYS A 119 -7.38 -23.71 -0.09
N ILE A 120 -6.76 -22.85 0.71
CA ILE A 120 -6.11 -21.62 0.25
C ILE A 120 -4.98 -21.97 -0.72
N GLU A 121 -4.11 -22.92 -0.37
CA GLU A 121 -3.01 -23.39 -1.22
C GLU A 121 -3.50 -24.02 -2.53
N ALA A 122 -4.55 -24.86 -2.46
CA ALA A 122 -5.19 -25.41 -3.66
C ALA A 122 -5.75 -24.28 -4.55
N GLY A 123 -6.33 -23.23 -3.97
CA GLY A 123 -6.78 -22.05 -4.68
C GLY A 123 -5.63 -21.27 -5.36
N TYR A 124 -4.49 -21.14 -4.70
CA TYR A 124 -3.29 -20.53 -5.31
C TYR A 124 -2.77 -21.36 -6.48
N THR A 125 -2.71 -22.68 -6.32
CA THR A 125 -2.29 -23.62 -7.38
C THR A 125 -3.24 -23.54 -8.58
N ASP A 126 -4.55 -23.53 -8.36
CA ASP A 126 -5.53 -23.36 -9.43
C ASP A 126 -5.33 -22.04 -10.17
N ARG A 127 -5.18 -20.93 -9.44
CA ARG A 127 -4.99 -19.60 -10.04
C ARG A 127 -3.71 -19.49 -10.86
N SER A 128 -2.63 -20.17 -10.50
CA SER A 128 -1.38 -20.18 -11.27
C SER A 128 -1.55 -20.74 -12.69
N SER A 129 -2.60 -21.54 -12.92
CA SER A 129 -2.91 -22.08 -14.24
C SER A 129 -3.37 -21.01 -15.24
N TYR A 130 -3.96 -19.90 -14.78
CA TYR A 130 -4.57 -18.90 -15.62
C TYR A 130 -4.11 -17.44 -15.36
N ARG A 131 -3.24 -17.21 -14.35
CA ARG A 131 -2.62 -15.90 -14.10
C ARG A 131 -1.21 -16.06 -13.57
N ASP A 132 -0.40 -15.04 -13.76
CA ASP A 132 0.90 -14.87 -13.14
C ASP A 132 0.90 -13.62 -12.26
N VAL A 133 1.52 -13.69 -11.07
CA VAL A 133 1.79 -12.52 -10.22
C VAL A 133 3.14 -11.97 -10.65
N ILE A 134 3.13 -10.84 -11.35
CA ILE A 134 4.34 -10.20 -11.86
C ILE A 134 5.12 -9.52 -10.72
N GLY A 135 4.41 -9.03 -9.71
CA GLY A 135 5.02 -8.43 -8.53
C GLY A 135 4.00 -7.75 -7.63
N SER A 136 4.45 -7.35 -6.46
CA SER A 136 3.69 -6.53 -5.52
C SER A 136 4.51 -5.33 -5.05
N ARG A 137 3.82 -4.28 -4.63
CA ARG A 137 4.43 -3.03 -4.12
C ARG A 137 3.57 -2.46 -3.02
N LEU A 138 4.23 -1.83 -2.06
CA LEU A 138 3.58 -0.89 -1.16
C LEU A 138 3.79 0.53 -1.71
N ALA A 139 2.71 1.28 -1.82
CA ALA A 139 2.71 2.68 -2.21
C ALA A 139 2.10 3.51 -1.09
N ARG A 140 2.61 4.72 -0.90
CA ARG A 140 2.03 5.68 0.03
C ARG A 140 1.37 6.80 -0.75
N GLU A 141 0.15 7.11 -0.42
CA GLU A 141 -0.55 8.24 -1.00
C GLU A 141 0.15 9.55 -0.62
N ILE A 142 0.24 10.45 -1.57
CA ILE A 142 0.72 11.82 -1.36
C ILE A 142 -0.50 12.73 -1.48
N VAL A 143 -0.93 13.27 -0.34
CA VAL A 143 -2.03 14.23 -0.31
C VAL A 143 -1.47 15.64 -0.50
N LEU A 144 -1.79 16.25 -1.65
CA LEU A 144 -1.28 17.56 -2.01
C LEU A 144 -1.98 18.67 -1.21
N GLU A 145 -1.18 19.57 -0.65
CA GLU A 145 -1.69 20.76 0.05
C GLU A 145 -1.94 21.89 -0.95
N PRO A 146 -3.01 22.69 -0.77
CA PRO A 146 -3.22 23.86 -1.60
C PRO A 146 -2.07 24.84 -1.43
N LYS A 147 -1.61 25.42 -2.53
CA LYS A 147 -0.56 26.44 -2.54
C LYS A 147 -1.08 27.66 -1.79
N LYS A 148 -0.47 27.99 -0.66
CA LYS A 148 -0.76 29.23 0.09
C LYS A 148 -0.22 30.44 -0.63
#